data_bcb4f53a8e1ba52a59bc20d859401ec3
#
_entry.id   bcb4f53a8e1ba52a59bc20d859401ec3
#
_cell.length_a   1.000
_cell.length_b   1.000
_cell.length_c   1.000
_cell.angle_alpha   90.00
_cell.angle_beta   90.00
_cell.angle_gamma   90.00
#
_symmetry.space_group_name_H-M   'P 1'
#
loop_
_entity.id
_entity.type
_entity.pdbx_description
1 polymer ?
#
loop_
_entity_poly.entity_id
_entity_poly.type
_entity_poly.pdbx_seq_one_letter_code
_entity_poly.pdbx_strand_id
1 'polypeptide(L)'
;MIERLQISNLRNLTKVDLHTTECNIIIGANGSGKTSLLEAIFLLSRGKSFRHHQPKRYIQHHQNSATVHARLSDSSTLAIQKQADATTVLRLNQSTVYNQSILTEQLPTLLIDPSTMDMLEQGSASRRQLLDWLVFHMKQGFHPQWLAYQRLLKQRNSLLKKTRHLTQVQLAELKSWDKGLSNHAALIHHYRERIFLEWQPYFANSIAQLLPTYAEQLSLSYNAGYDTHIALDIQLNERLEQDLQLGYTRIGNHRADIHVHWRSNGSIASNTDLSDIGREQDINPKLPVLKEQAANVLSRGEKKLLITALRLSQLPLLLNTQKTSSISDNSAQITPVVLLDDITAELDDRAIDILLSTLAQLPCQVFMTSLTEEVLPVVHQYWSEPNTFHVKQGQISSS
;
A
#
# COMPACT_ATOMS: atom_id res chain seq x y z
N MET A 1 2.47 17.34 8.78
CA MET A 1 3.12 16.59 9.89
C MET A 1 2.17 16.56 11.07
N ILE A 2 2.08 15.47 11.82
CA ILE A 2 1.35 15.41 13.10
C ILE A 2 2.18 16.18 14.14
N GLU A 3 1.59 17.16 14.82
CA GLU A 3 2.24 17.86 15.95
C GLU A 3 1.77 17.31 17.29
N ARG A 4 0.49 16.93 17.38
CA ARG A 4 -0.09 16.39 18.61
C ARG A 4 -0.97 15.20 18.26
N LEU A 5 -0.79 14.11 18.98
CA LEU A 5 -1.55 12.88 18.82
C LEU A 5 -2.24 12.53 20.13
N GLN A 6 -3.56 12.38 20.10
CA GLN A 6 -4.37 11.98 21.24
C GLN A 6 -5.11 10.68 20.92
N ILE A 7 -5.02 9.72 21.83
CA ILE A 7 -5.64 8.40 21.69
C ILE A 7 -6.44 8.09 22.94
N SER A 8 -7.64 7.53 22.77
CA SER A 8 -8.47 7.08 23.87
C SER A 8 -9.03 5.69 23.58
N ASN A 9 -8.89 4.78 24.55
CA ASN A 9 -9.49 3.45 24.58
C ASN A 9 -9.13 2.55 23.37
N LEU A 10 -7.89 2.64 22.87
CA LEU A 10 -7.41 1.79 21.78
C LEU A 10 -6.50 0.71 22.34
N ARG A 11 -6.85 -0.56 22.21
CA ARG A 11 -6.09 -1.68 22.76
C ARG A 11 -5.83 -1.51 24.27
N ASN A 12 -4.55 -1.46 24.64
CA ASN A 12 -4.08 -1.18 25.99
C ASN A 12 -3.82 0.31 26.27
N LEU A 13 -4.00 1.18 25.26
CA LEU A 13 -3.85 2.62 25.41
C LEU A 13 -5.17 3.23 25.91
N THR A 14 -5.22 3.60 27.20
CA THR A 14 -6.45 4.16 27.81
C THR A 14 -6.59 5.64 27.48
N LYS A 15 -5.54 6.42 27.72
CA LYS A 15 -5.49 7.85 27.43
C LYS A 15 -4.05 8.23 27.14
N VAL A 16 -3.79 8.70 25.93
CA VAL A 16 -2.47 9.13 25.46
C VAL A 16 -2.59 10.52 24.89
N ASP A 17 -1.60 11.36 25.19
CA ASP A 17 -1.46 12.72 24.65
C ASP A 17 0.02 12.98 24.41
N LEU A 18 0.42 13.06 23.13
CA LEU A 18 1.82 13.17 22.73
C LEU A 18 2.04 14.38 21.83
N HIS A 19 3.13 15.08 22.07
CA HIS A 19 3.72 16.02 21.12
C HIS A 19 4.76 15.28 20.30
N THR A 20 4.72 15.41 18.99
CA THR A 20 5.55 14.63 18.06
C THR A 20 6.39 15.53 17.19
N THR A 21 7.54 15.03 16.76
CA THR A 21 8.50 15.72 15.89
C THR A 21 8.62 14.99 14.55
N GLU A 22 9.62 15.33 13.75
CA GLU A 22 9.90 14.68 12.48
C GLU A 22 10.25 13.19 12.65
N CYS A 23 11.02 12.84 13.68
CA CYS A 23 11.36 11.46 14.02
C CYS A 23 10.93 11.13 15.44
N ASN A 24 10.15 10.05 15.58
CA ASN A 24 9.57 9.59 16.85
C ASN A 24 9.88 8.12 17.06
N ILE A 25 10.56 7.81 18.16
CA ILE A 25 10.97 6.45 18.51
C ILE A 25 10.13 5.98 19.69
N ILE A 26 9.52 4.82 19.57
CA ILE A 26 8.68 4.22 20.59
C ILE A 26 9.35 2.95 21.11
N ILE A 27 9.85 3.00 22.33
CA ILE A 27 10.62 1.92 22.97
C ILE A 27 9.79 1.24 24.04
N GLY A 28 9.89 -0.08 24.13
CA GLY A 28 9.24 -0.82 25.19
C GLY A 28 9.20 -2.32 24.95
N ALA A 29 8.88 -3.08 25.96
CA ALA A 29 8.78 -4.55 25.89
C ALA A 29 7.64 -5.02 24.98
N ASN A 30 7.64 -6.30 24.62
CA ASN A 30 6.55 -6.91 23.87
C ASN A 30 5.23 -6.77 24.64
N GLY A 31 4.16 -6.42 23.93
CA GLY A 31 2.83 -6.21 24.53
C GLY A 31 2.68 -4.88 25.29
N SER A 32 3.69 -4.02 25.37
CA SER A 32 3.62 -2.75 26.09
C SER A 32 2.63 -1.73 25.47
N GLY A 33 2.41 -1.76 24.14
CA GLY A 33 1.53 -0.86 23.41
C GLY A 33 2.19 -0.10 22.25
N LYS A 34 3.44 -0.39 21.91
CA LYS A 34 4.17 0.25 20.79
C LYS A 34 3.40 0.19 19.47
N THR A 35 3.11 -1.02 19.02
CA THR A 35 2.34 -1.27 17.78
C THR A 35 0.93 -0.64 17.86
N SER A 36 0.34 -0.54 19.06
CA SER A 36 -0.98 0.09 19.24
C SER A 36 -0.94 1.59 18.93
N LEU A 37 0.19 2.27 19.20
CA LEU A 37 0.38 3.66 18.85
C LEU A 37 0.46 3.84 17.33
N LEU A 38 1.23 3.00 16.63
CA LEU A 38 1.25 3.00 15.16
C LEU A 38 -0.11 2.66 14.58
N GLU A 39 -0.82 1.69 15.19
CA GLU A 39 -2.18 1.31 14.79
C GLU A 39 -3.17 2.49 14.90
N ALA A 40 -3.01 3.37 15.90
CA ALA A 40 -3.83 4.57 16.05
C ALA A 40 -3.63 5.54 14.87
N ILE A 41 -2.39 5.83 14.49
CA ILE A 41 -2.08 6.72 13.37
C ILE A 41 -2.60 6.12 12.06
N PHE A 42 -2.38 4.83 11.84
CA PHE A 42 -2.88 4.12 10.66
C PHE A 42 -4.42 4.10 10.62
N LEU A 43 -5.08 3.90 11.76
CA LEU A 43 -6.54 3.93 11.89
C LEU A 43 -7.09 5.31 11.51
N LEU A 44 -6.47 6.39 11.98
CA LEU A 44 -6.85 7.76 11.63
C LEU A 44 -6.75 8.01 10.13
N SER A 45 -5.63 7.61 9.51
CA SER A 45 -5.41 7.78 8.07
C SER A 45 -6.29 6.88 7.21
N ARG A 46 -6.37 5.58 7.52
CA ARG A 46 -6.96 4.56 6.63
C ARG A 46 -8.37 4.12 7.01
N GLY A 47 -8.88 4.55 8.18
CA GLY A 47 -10.18 4.17 8.69
C GLY A 47 -10.32 2.71 9.10
N LYS A 48 -9.22 1.94 9.11
CA LYS A 48 -9.17 0.52 9.46
C LYS A 48 -7.87 0.20 10.18
N SER A 49 -7.90 -0.78 11.06
CA SER A 49 -6.70 -1.35 11.66
C SER A 49 -5.93 -2.19 10.63
N PHE A 50 -4.59 -2.17 10.68
CA PHE A 50 -3.78 -3.07 9.86
C PHE A 50 -3.70 -4.49 10.46
N ARG A 51 -4.04 -4.67 11.73
CA ARG A 51 -4.01 -5.96 12.43
C ARG A 51 -5.35 -6.69 12.42
N HIS A 52 -6.46 -5.96 12.54
CA HIS A 52 -7.80 -6.57 12.64
C HIS A 52 -8.87 -5.72 11.97
N HIS A 53 -9.80 -6.37 11.27
CA HIS A 53 -10.89 -5.68 10.57
C HIS A 53 -12.07 -5.29 11.48
N GLN A 54 -12.27 -6.01 12.61
CA GLN A 54 -13.41 -5.82 13.49
C GLN A 54 -13.09 -4.81 14.61
N PRO A 55 -13.86 -3.70 14.78
CA PRO A 55 -13.62 -2.70 15.82
C PRO A 55 -13.53 -3.28 17.24
N LYS A 56 -14.39 -4.23 17.58
CA LYS A 56 -14.35 -4.91 18.89
C LYS A 56 -12.99 -5.52 19.24
N ARG A 57 -12.14 -5.79 18.25
CA ARG A 57 -10.81 -6.40 18.46
C ARG A 57 -9.74 -5.40 18.85
N TYR A 58 -9.93 -4.10 18.59
CA TYR A 58 -8.96 -3.05 18.92
C TYR A 58 -9.53 -1.96 19.85
N ILE A 59 -10.84 -1.91 20.09
CA ILE A 59 -11.41 -1.11 21.19
C ILE A 59 -11.01 -1.78 22.51
N GLN A 60 -10.60 -0.95 23.50
CA GLN A 60 -10.22 -1.44 24.82
C GLN A 60 -11.38 -2.20 25.48
N HIS A 61 -11.06 -3.24 26.25
CA HIS A 61 -12.04 -4.06 26.95
C HIS A 61 -12.97 -3.19 27.83
N HIS A 62 -14.26 -3.50 27.85
CA HIS A 62 -15.30 -2.76 28.57
C HIS A 62 -15.55 -1.32 28.08
N GLN A 63 -14.97 -0.91 26.94
CA GLN A 63 -15.24 0.38 26.31
C GLN A 63 -16.13 0.22 25.08
N ASN A 64 -16.99 1.22 24.83
CA ASN A 64 -17.90 1.23 23.70
C ASN A 64 -17.28 1.84 22.43
N SER A 65 -16.21 2.60 22.57
CA SER A 65 -15.55 3.27 21.45
C SER A 65 -14.06 3.50 21.69
N ALA A 66 -13.30 3.59 20.59
CA ALA A 66 -11.94 4.10 20.58
C ALA A 66 -11.89 5.37 19.73
N THR A 67 -11.12 6.36 20.18
CA THR A 67 -10.96 7.64 19.48
C THR A 67 -9.49 7.94 19.24
N VAL A 68 -9.17 8.40 18.04
CA VAL A 68 -7.87 8.97 17.70
C VAL A 68 -8.09 10.36 17.15
N HIS A 69 -7.33 11.32 17.68
CA HIS A 69 -7.33 12.71 17.24
C HIS A 69 -5.91 13.16 16.98
N ALA A 70 -5.67 13.89 15.90
CA ALA A 70 -4.40 14.52 15.60
C ALA A 70 -4.59 15.98 15.22
N ARG A 71 -3.64 16.82 15.65
CA ARG A 71 -3.44 18.17 15.12
C ARG A 71 -2.22 18.15 14.22
N LEU A 72 -2.36 18.69 13.03
CA LEU A 72 -1.29 18.77 12.04
C LEU A 72 -0.58 20.14 12.13
N SER A 73 0.59 20.24 11.50
CA SER A 73 1.44 21.45 11.46
C SER A 73 0.81 22.64 10.74
N ASP A 74 -0.19 22.39 9.86
CA ASP A 74 -1.00 23.42 9.24
C ASP A 74 -2.20 23.86 10.09
N SER A 75 -2.23 23.47 11.37
CA SER A 75 -3.30 23.69 12.36
C SER A 75 -4.59 22.93 12.07
N SER A 76 -4.65 22.12 11.00
CA SER A 76 -5.82 21.26 10.76
C SER A 76 -5.92 20.14 11.79
N THR A 77 -7.14 19.71 12.08
CA THR A 77 -7.41 18.66 13.05
C THR A 77 -8.18 17.51 12.40
N LEU A 78 -7.70 16.30 12.64
CA LEU A 78 -8.28 15.06 12.17
C LEU A 78 -8.77 14.24 13.35
N ALA A 79 -9.94 13.64 13.24
CA ALA A 79 -10.38 12.69 14.27
C ALA A 79 -11.16 11.53 13.67
N ILE A 80 -10.97 10.37 14.27
CA ILE A 80 -11.76 9.16 14.01
C ILE A 80 -12.22 8.56 15.33
N GLN A 81 -13.51 8.24 15.40
CA GLN A 81 -14.08 7.45 16.48
C GLN A 81 -14.68 6.18 15.90
N LYS A 82 -14.26 5.05 16.42
CA LYS A 82 -14.81 3.73 16.09
C LYS A 82 -15.64 3.22 17.25
N GLN A 83 -16.85 2.78 16.96
CA GLN A 83 -17.75 2.19 17.96
C GLN A 83 -17.77 0.66 17.84
N ALA A 84 -18.16 0.00 18.92
CA ALA A 84 -18.20 -1.47 18.97
C ALA A 84 -19.24 -2.07 18.01
N ASP A 85 -20.26 -1.32 17.62
CA ASP A 85 -21.26 -1.68 16.60
C ASP A 85 -20.78 -1.47 15.15
N ALA A 86 -19.50 -1.12 14.98
CA ALA A 86 -18.86 -0.77 13.71
C ALA A 86 -19.21 0.61 13.15
N THR A 87 -20.01 1.43 13.85
CA THR A 87 -20.23 2.83 13.49
C THR A 87 -18.91 3.60 13.51
N THR A 88 -18.73 4.48 12.55
CA THR A 88 -17.52 5.31 12.41
C THR A 88 -17.93 6.77 12.32
N VAL A 89 -17.36 7.61 13.18
CA VAL A 89 -17.49 9.08 13.11
C VAL A 89 -16.14 9.65 12.69
N LEU A 90 -16.14 10.46 11.64
CA LEU A 90 -14.95 11.11 11.09
C LEU A 90 -15.12 12.62 11.22
N ARG A 91 -14.04 13.31 11.58
CA ARG A 91 -14.02 14.78 11.66
C ARG A 91 -12.76 15.36 11.00
N LEU A 92 -12.96 16.44 10.28
CA LEU A 92 -11.93 17.33 9.77
C LEU A 92 -12.25 18.74 10.24
N ASN A 93 -11.32 19.41 10.94
CA ASN A 93 -11.49 20.75 11.50
C ASN A 93 -12.80 20.89 12.29
N GLN A 94 -13.05 19.92 13.19
CA GLN A 94 -14.25 19.79 14.03
C GLN A 94 -15.56 19.48 13.27
N SER A 95 -15.60 19.62 11.95
CA SER A 95 -16.76 19.30 11.12
C SER A 95 -16.83 17.79 10.84
N THR A 96 -18.04 17.23 10.90
CA THR A 96 -18.24 15.81 10.55
C THR A 96 -18.09 15.61 9.05
N VAL A 97 -17.28 14.62 8.65
CA VAL A 97 -17.12 14.19 7.27
C VAL A 97 -17.59 12.74 7.11
N TYR A 98 -18.09 12.40 5.94
CA TYR A 98 -18.73 11.10 5.69
C TYR A 98 -17.89 10.16 4.81
N ASN A 99 -16.74 10.62 4.37
CA ASN A 99 -15.85 9.84 3.52
C ASN A 99 -14.46 9.75 4.14
N GLN A 100 -13.99 8.53 4.39
CA GLN A 100 -12.66 8.26 4.93
C GLN A 100 -11.54 8.78 4.00
N SER A 101 -11.77 8.83 2.69
CA SER A 101 -10.77 9.33 1.74
C SER A 101 -10.30 10.74 2.08
N ILE A 102 -11.15 11.57 2.66
CA ILE A 102 -10.82 12.94 3.08
C ILE A 102 -9.68 12.93 4.11
N LEU A 103 -9.77 12.07 5.14
CA LEU A 103 -8.69 11.94 6.13
C LEU A 103 -7.44 11.26 5.52
N THR A 104 -7.65 10.31 4.61
CA THR A 104 -6.55 9.62 3.92
C THR A 104 -5.74 10.58 3.05
N GLU A 105 -6.40 11.51 2.36
CA GLU A 105 -5.76 12.56 1.57
C GLU A 105 -4.92 13.51 2.44
N GLN A 106 -5.44 13.89 3.62
CA GLN A 106 -4.73 14.79 4.55
C GLN A 106 -3.55 14.14 5.27
N LEU A 107 -3.58 12.82 5.43
CA LEU A 107 -2.56 12.06 6.17
C LEU A 107 -2.10 10.84 5.37
N PRO A 108 -1.32 11.02 4.28
CA PRO A 108 -0.72 9.90 3.56
C PRO A 108 0.16 9.08 4.50
N THR A 109 -0.18 7.81 4.69
CA THR A 109 0.54 6.95 5.64
C THR A 109 1.07 5.72 4.94
N LEU A 110 2.37 5.48 5.10
CA LEU A 110 3.09 4.30 4.63
C LEU A 110 3.43 3.44 5.84
N LEU A 111 3.09 2.15 5.78
CA LEU A 111 3.38 1.19 6.83
C LEU A 111 4.39 0.15 6.34
N ILE A 112 5.44 -0.09 7.15
CA ILE A 112 6.36 -1.22 7.03
C ILE A 112 6.28 -1.99 8.35
N ASP A 113 5.70 -3.17 8.33
CA ASP A 113 5.46 -4.03 9.48
C ASP A 113 5.67 -5.51 9.12
N PRO A 114 5.81 -6.41 10.10
CA PRO A 114 6.01 -7.84 9.82
C PRO A 114 4.93 -8.46 8.93
N SER A 115 3.67 -8.02 9.04
CA SER A 115 2.57 -8.56 8.22
C SER A 115 2.65 -8.14 6.75
N THR A 116 3.32 -7.04 6.45
CA THR A 116 3.56 -6.63 5.06
C THR A 116 4.57 -7.53 4.35
N MET A 117 5.36 -8.30 5.11
CA MET A 117 6.34 -9.23 4.56
C MET A 117 5.70 -10.40 3.82
N ASP A 118 4.47 -10.74 4.14
CA ASP A 118 3.73 -11.79 3.43
C ASP A 118 3.11 -11.31 2.10
N MET A 119 3.25 -10.03 1.77
CA MET A 119 2.59 -9.41 0.62
C MET A 119 2.94 -10.08 -0.73
N LEU A 120 4.19 -10.54 -0.88
CA LEU A 120 4.64 -11.23 -2.09
C LEU A 120 3.99 -12.62 -2.24
N GLU A 121 3.67 -13.26 -1.13
CA GLU A 121 3.08 -14.61 -1.07
C GLU A 121 1.56 -14.57 -1.02
N GLN A 122 0.98 -13.45 -0.55
CA GLN A 122 -0.46 -13.22 -0.55
C GLN A 122 -0.99 -12.99 -1.98
N GLY A 123 -2.32 -13.04 -2.13
CA GLY A 123 -2.97 -12.80 -3.41
C GLY A 123 -2.75 -11.38 -3.98
N SER A 124 -3.12 -11.21 -5.24
CA SER A 124 -2.97 -9.94 -6.00
C SER A 124 -3.56 -8.70 -5.30
N ALA A 125 -4.50 -8.87 -4.37
CA ALA A 125 -5.13 -7.77 -3.67
C ALA A 125 -4.15 -6.93 -2.85
N SER A 126 -3.20 -7.57 -2.14
CA SER A 126 -2.17 -6.90 -1.33
C SER A 126 -1.17 -6.16 -2.22
N ARG A 127 -0.71 -6.79 -3.30
CA ARG A 127 0.22 -6.17 -4.27
C ARG A 127 -0.43 -5.01 -5.01
N ARG A 128 -1.70 -5.14 -5.42
CA ARG A 128 -2.45 -4.05 -6.06
C ARG A 128 -2.57 -2.82 -5.17
N GLN A 129 -2.70 -3.01 -3.84
CA GLN A 129 -2.77 -1.90 -2.89
C GLN A 129 -1.51 -1.02 -2.87
N LEU A 130 -0.34 -1.54 -3.26
CA LEU A 130 0.87 -0.73 -3.43
C LEU A 130 0.66 0.34 -4.50
N LEU A 131 0.25 -0.07 -5.69
CA LEU A 131 0.00 0.86 -6.80
C LEU A 131 -1.18 1.78 -6.51
N ASP A 132 -2.29 1.23 -5.99
CA ASP A 132 -3.49 2.02 -5.69
C ASP A 132 -3.23 3.11 -4.65
N TRP A 133 -2.32 2.88 -3.70
CA TRP A 133 -1.91 3.91 -2.74
C TRP A 133 -1.23 5.11 -3.44
N LEU A 134 -0.29 4.84 -4.34
CA LEU A 134 0.35 5.89 -5.15
C LEU A 134 -0.67 6.62 -6.03
N VAL A 135 -1.47 5.87 -6.78
CA VAL A 135 -2.45 6.45 -7.70
C VAL A 135 -3.47 7.31 -6.96
N PHE A 136 -3.92 6.86 -5.79
CA PHE A 136 -4.85 7.61 -4.94
C PHE A 136 -4.30 8.98 -4.54
N HIS A 137 -3.05 9.04 -4.09
CA HIS A 137 -2.44 10.28 -3.62
C HIS A 137 -1.92 11.19 -4.76
N MET A 138 -1.69 10.64 -5.96
CA MET A 138 -1.13 11.37 -7.09
C MET A 138 -2.16 11.78 -8.14
N LYS A 139 -3.33 11.14 -8.19
CA LYS A 139 -4.37 11.35 -9.21
C LYS A 139 -5.75 11.53 -8.57
N GLN A 140 -6.17 12.79 -8.40
CA GLN A 140 -7.46 13.15 -7.78
C GLN A 140 -8.68 12.48 -8.47
N GLY A 141 -8.61 12.25 -9.79
CA GLY A 141 -9.68 11.58 -10.55
C GLY A 141 -9.81 10.07 -10.31
N PHE A 142 -8.82 9.41 -9.68
CA PHE A 142 -8.81 7.95 -9.52
C PHE A 142 -9.90 7.45 -8.57
N HIS A 143 -10.01 8.03 -7.39
CA HIS A 143 -10.89 7.53 -6.34
C HIS A 143 -12.38 7.48 -6.73
N PRO A 144 -12.96 8.52 -7.36
CA PRO A 144 -14.34 8.45 -7.86
C PRO A 144 -14.57 7.32 -8.88
N GLN A 145 -13.62 7.11 -9.80
CA GLN A 145 -13.70 6.03 -10.79
C GLN A 145 -13.65 4.66 -10.12
N TRP A 146 -12.75 4.49 -9.16
CA TRP A 146 -12.62 3.26 -8.40
C TRP A 146 -13.90 2.95 -7.61
N LEU A 147 -14.50 3.93 -6.93
CA LEU A 147 -15.78 3.75 -6.20
C LEU A 147 -16.92 3.37 -7.13
N ALA A 148 -17.05 4.04 -8.28
CA ALA A 148 -18.08 3.73 -9.26
C ALA A 148 -17.92 2.30 -9.81
N TYR A 149 -16.68 1.94 -10.18
CA TYR A 149 -16.34 0.58 -10.61
C TYR A 149 -16.72 -0.48 -9.55
N GLN A 150 -16.36 -0.25 -8.28
CA GLN A 150 -16.67 -1.19 -7.20
C GLN A 150 -18.19 -1.37 -6.98
N ARG A 151 -18.98 -0.29 -7.11
CA ARG A 151 -20.45 -0.37 -7.01
C ARG A 151 -21.04 -1.22 -8.12
N LEU A 152 -20.66 -0.97 -9.36
CA LEU A 152 -21.13 -1.73 -10.52
C LEU A 152 -20.70 -3.21 -10.43
N LEU A 153 -19.46 -3.48 -10.05
CA LEU A 153 -18.95 -4.83 -9.84
C LEU A 153 -19.75 -5.58 -8.75
N LYS A 154 -20.09 -4.91 -7.66
CA LYS A 154 -20.92 -5.49 -6.59
C LYS A 154 -22.33 -5.81 -7.08
N GLN A 155 -22.96 -4.93 -7.87
CA GLN A 155 -24.27 -5.15 -8.47
C GLN A 155 -24.24 -6.35 -9.43
N ARG A 156 -23.27 -6.37 -10.37
CA ARG A 156 -23.05 -7.48 -11.29
C ARG A 156 -22.88 -8.80 -10.55
N ASN A 157 -21.96 -8.87 -9.59
CA ASN A 157 -21.70 -10.09 -8.83
C ASN A 157 -22.89 -10.52 -7.97
N SER A 158 -23.69 -9.57 -7.47
CA SER A 158 -24.92 -9.91 -6.74
C SER A 158 -25.96 -10.59 -7.63
N LEU A 159 -26.08 -10.17 -8.89
CA LEU A 159 -26.97 -10.81 -9.85
C LEU A 159 -26.45 -12.20 -10.25
N LEU A 160 -25.18 -12.31 -10.64
CA LEU A 160 -24.53 -13.56 -11.02
C LEU A 160 -24.65 -14.65 -9.93
N LYS A 161 -24.55 -14.24 -8.65
CA LYS A 161 -24.66 -15.16 -7.51
C LYS A 161 -26.08 -15.69 -7.31
N LYS A 162 -27.10 -14.90 -7.67
CA LYS A 162 -28.51 -15.21 -7.39
C LYS A 162 -29.17 -16.07 -8.47
N THR A 163 -28.69 -16.03 -9.71
CA THR A 163 -29.32 -16.73 -10.83
C THR A 163 -28.29 -17.37 -11.73
N ARG A 164 -28.72 -18.50 -12.33
CA ARG A 164 -27.97 -19.19 -13.39
C ARG A 164 -28.54 -18.92 -14.77
N HIS A 165 -29.78 -18.41 -14.85
CA HIS A 165 -30.48 -18.07 -16.08
C HIS A 165 -30.98 -16.63 -15.96
N LEU A 166 -30.61 -15.80 -16.91
CA LEU A 166 -30.99 -14.39 -16.95
C LEU A 166 -32.28 -14.21 -17.72
N THR A 167 -33.22 -13.44 -17.18
CA THR A 167 -34.34 -12.91 -17.94
C THR A 167 -33.85 -11.82 -18.91
N GLN A 168 -34.63 -11.44 -19.89
CA GLN A 168 -34.27 -10.36 -20.82
C GLN A 168 -34.01 -9.02 -20.08
N VAL A 169 -34.80 -8.72 -19.05
CA VAL A 169 -34.63 -7.52 -18.22
C VAL A 169 -33.28 -7.55 -17.47
N GLN A 170 -32.99 -8.67 -16.81
CA GLN A 170 -31.71 -8.85 -16.10
C GLN A 170 -30.51 -8.80 -17.06
N LEU A 171 -30.63 -9.33 -18.27
CA LEU A 171 -29.58 -9.23 -19.28
C LEU A 171 -29.34 -7.77 -19.72
N ALA A 172 -30.42 -6.98 -19.90
CA ALA A 172 -30.32 -5.57 -20.24
C ALA A 172 -29.65 -4.76 -19.10
N GLU A 173 -30.03 -5.01 -17.84
CA GLU A 173 -29.38 -4.39 -16.68
C GLU A 173 -27.89 -4.74 -16.61
N LEU A 174 -27.55 -6.03 -16.78
CA LEU A 174 -26.18 -6.50 -16.74
C LEU A 174 -25.33 -5.85 -17.82
N LYS A 175 -25.82 -5.75 -19.06
CA LYS A 175 -25.15 -5.05 -20.16
C LYS A 175 -24.92 -3.56 -19.84
N SER A 176 -25.88 -2.89 -19.18
CA SER A 176 -25.72 -1.50 -18.73
C SER A 176 -24.60 -1.37 -17.70
N TRP A 177 -24.54 -2.30 -16.71
CA TRP A 177 -23.45 -2.31 -15.73
C TRP A 177 -22.11 -2.65 -16.36
N ASP A 178 -22.05 -3.60 -17.31
CA ASP A 178 -20.83 -3.97 -18.03
C ASP A 178 -20.26 -2.80 -18.84
N LYS A 179 -21.12 -1.99 -19.48
CA LYS A 179 -20.73 -0.77 -20.15
C LYS A 179 -20.12 0.25 -19.16
N GLY A 180 -20.78 0.45 -18.02
CA GLY A 180 -20.24 1.31 -16.94
C GLY A 180 -18.92 0.80 -16.40
N LEU A 181 -18.80 -0.51 -16.15
CA LEU A 181 -17.54 -1.17 -15.75
C LEU A 181 -16.42 -0.92 -16.75
N SER A 182 -16.71 -1.05 -18.06
CA SER A 182 -15.74 -0.82 -19.14
C SER A 182 -15.21 0.60 -19.15
N ASN A 183 -16.10 1.60 -19.02
CA ASN A 183 -15.72 3.00 -19.00
C ASN A 183 -14.82 3.34 -17.81
N HIS A 184 -15.23 2.93 -16.60
CA HIS A 184 -14.43 3.16 -15.40
C HIS A 184 -13.13 2.36 -15.41
N ALA A 185 -13.15 1.14 -15.96
CA ALA A 185 -11.95 0.30 -16.07
C ALA A 185 -10.87 0.92 -16.92
N ALA A 186 -11.22 1.52 -18.06
CA ALA A 186 -10.28 2.19 -18.93
C ALA A 186 -9.58 3.37 -18.23
N LEU A 187 -10.33 4.18 -17.48
CA LEU A 187 -9.77 5.31 -16.72
C LEU A 187 -8.86 4.84 -15.57
N ILE A 188 -9.31 3.83 -14.81
CA ILE A 188 -8.49 3.25 -13.72
C ILE A 188 -7.19 2.65 -14.26
N HIS A 189 -7.27 1.93 -15.38
CA HIS A 189 -6.08 1.36 -16.04
C HIS A 189 -5.12 2.46 -16.47
N HIS A 190 -5.60 3.50 -17.15
CA HIS A 190 -4.79 4.64 -17.58
C HIS A 190 -4.05 5.30 -16.40
N TYR A 191 -4.73 5.55 -15.27
CA TYR A 191 -4.07 6.11 -14.08
C TYR A 191 -3.02 5.17 -13.50
N ARG A 192 -3.33 3.87 -13.39
CA ARG A 192 -2.39 2.88 -12.85
C ARG A 192 -1.17 2.68 -13.72
N GLU A 193 -1.35 2.54 -15.04
CA GLU A 193 -0.27 2.35 -15.99
C GLU A 193 0.70 3.53 -15.98
N ARG A 194 0.17 4.77 -16.02
CA ARG A 194 0.98 5.98 -15.96
C ARG A 194 1.82 6.03 -14.69
N ILE A 195 1.20 5.84 -13.52
CA ILE A 195 1.92 5.85 -12.24
C ILE A 195 2.90 4.69 -12.12
N PHE A 196 2.54 3.52 -12.65
CA PHE A 196 3.43 2.37 -12.68
C PHE A 196 4.71 2.65 -13.46
N LEU A 197 4.60 3.26 -14.63
CA LEU A 197 5.75 3.64 -15.44
C LEU A 197 6.62 4.71 -14.74
N GLU A 198 5.98 5.69 -14.10
CA GLU A 198 6.67 6.70 -13.30
C GLU A 198 7.37 6.08 -12.06
N TRP A 199 6.84 4.98 -11.49
CA TRP A 199 7.38 4.33 -10.30
C TRP A 199 8.59 3.42 -10.57
N GLN A 200 8.66 2.80 -11.73
CA GLN A 200 9.72 1.83 -12.08
C GLN A 200 11.15 2.31 -11.78
N PRO A 201 11.59 3.52 -12.16
CA PRO A 201 12.95 3.99 -11.87
C PRO A 201 13.24 4.16 -10.38
N TYR A 202 12.26 4.58 -9.58
CA TYR A 202 12.40 4.69 -8.13
C TYR A 202 12.54 3.31 -7.47
N PHE A 203 11.79 2.33 -7.96
CA PHE A 203 11.95 0.95 -7.52
C PHE A 203 13.34 0.41 -7.87
N ALA A 204 13.81 0.59 -9.10
CA ALA A 204 15.14 0.16 -9.52
C ALA A 204 16.24 0.77 -8.64
N ASN A 205 16.13 2.06 -8.30
CA ASN A 205 17.08 2.72 -7.40
C ASN A 205 17.05 2.12 -5.99
N SER A 206 15.88 1.87 -5.43
CA SER A 206 15.75 1.26 -4.09
C SER A 206 16.29 -0.18 -4.07
N ILE A 207 16.12 -0.94 -5.15
CA ILE A 207 16.71 -2.28 -5.29
C ILE A 207 18.23 -2.21 -5.36
N ALA A 208 18.78 -1.26 -6.12
CA ALA A 208 20.22 -1.09 -6.22
C ALA A 208 20.89 -0.79 -4.86
N GLN A 209 20.17 -0.15 -3.95
CA GLN A 209 20.63 0.12 -2.59
C GLN A 209 20.46 -1.06 -1.63
N LEU A 210 19.27 -1.65 -1.58
CA LEU A 210 18.92 -2.69 -0.61
C LEU A 210 19.33 -4.10 -1.04
N LEU A 211 19.28 -4.39 -2.34
CA LEU A 211 19.58 -5.69 -2.93
C LEU A 211 20.52 -5.56 -4.14
N PRO A 212 21.73 -4.96 -3.98
CA PRO A 212 22.62 -4.64 -5.10
C PRO A 212 23.01 -5.84 -5.94
N THR A 213 23.15 -7.02 -5.33
CA THR A 213 23.49 -8.28 -6.03
C THR A 213 22.42 -8.66 -7.06
N TYR A 214 21.17 -8.21 -6.87
CA TYR A 214 20.02 -8.58 -7.69
C TYR A 214 19.42 -7.41 -8.47
N ALA A 215 20.10 -6.27 -8.51
CA ALA A 215 19.58 -5.04 -9.12
C ALA A 215 19.19 -5.20 -10.59
N GLU A 216 19.98 -5.96 -11.36
CA GLU A 216 19.75 -6.20 -12.80
C GLU A 216 18.76 -7.34 -13.06
N GLN A 217 18.52 -8.20 -12.07
CA GLN A 217 17.68 -9.39 -12.19
C GLN A 217 16.24 -9.12 -11.80
N LEU A 218 15.99 -8.15 -10.91
CA LEU A 218 14.66 -7.82 -10.41
C LEU A 218 13.98 -6.75 -11.29
N SER A 219 12.76 -7.02 -11.70
CA SER A 219 11.96 -6.06 -12.47
C SER A 219 10.48 -6.13 -12.10
N LEU A 220 9.79 -4.99 -12.21
CA LEU A 220 8.33 -4.90 -12.01
C LEU A 220 7.59 -5.09 -13.33
N SER A 221 6.42 -5.71 -13.27
CA SER A 221 5.41 -5.64 -14.31
C SER A 221 4.03 -5.39 -13.74
N TYR A 222 3.18 -4.75 -14.51
CA TYR A 222 1.79 -4.48 -14.18
C TYR A 222 0.88 -5.25 -15.14
N ASN A 223 -0.12 -5.93 -14.57
CA ASN A 223 -1.19 -6.58 -15.30
C ASN A 223 -2.52 -5.89 -14.97
N ALA A 224 -3.26 -5.46 -15.97
CA ALA A 224 -4.53 -4.75 -15.79
C ALA A 224 -5.69 -5.66 -15.31
N GLY A 225 -5.52 -7.00 -15.41
CA GLY A 225 -6.52 -7.98 -15.06
C GLY A 225 -7.53 -8.28 -16.17
N TYR A 226 -7.35 -7.69 -17.35
CA TYR A 226 -8.10 -7.92 -18.57
C TYR A 226 -7.24 -7.48 -19.77
N ASP A 227 -7.63 -7.85 -20.99
CA ASP A 227 -6.95 -7.38 -22.20
C ASP A 227 -7.34 -5.93 -22.49
N THR A 228 -6.38 -5.01 -22.38
CA THR A 228 -6.60 -3.57 -22.53
C THR A 228 -6.80 -3.12 -23.98
N HIS A 229 -6.51 -3.97 -24.97
CA HIS A 229 -6.76 -3.70 -26.39
C HIS A 229 -8.22 -3.92 -26.79
N ILE A 230 -9.00 -4.64 -25.96
CA ILE A 230 -10.41 -4.94 -26.18
C ILE A 230 -11.22 -4.31 -25.05
N ALA A 231 -12.32 -3.62 -25.38
CA ALA A 231 -13.18 -3.02 -24.37
C ALA A 231 -13.69 -4.08 -23.37
N LEU A 232 -13.68 -3.76 -22.07
CA LEU A 232 -13.98 -4.76 -21.03
C LEU A 232 -15.39 -5.32 -21.14
N ASP A 233 -16.38 -4.53 -21.55
CA ASP A 233 -17.77 -4.97 -21.74
C ASP A 233 -17.90 -6.07 -22.80
N ILE A 234 -17.11 -6.03 -23.89
CA ILE A 234 -17.04 -7.08 -24.90
C ILE A 234 -16.53 -8.39 -24.26
N GLN A 235 -15.41 -8.31 -23.56
CA GLN A 235 -14.82 -9.48 -22.88
C GLN A 235 -15.73 -10.06 -21.79
N LEU A 236 -16.47 -9.20 -21.06
CA LEU A 236 -17.43 -9.63 -20.05
C LEU A 236 -18.62 -10.37 -20.68
N ASN A 237 -19.08 -9.90 -21.86
CA ASN A 237 -20.15 -10.58 -22.59
C ASN A 237 -19.72 -11.95 -23.11
N GLU A 238 -18.50 -12.08 -23.65
CA GLU A 238 -17.95 -13.36 -24.12
C GLU A 238 -17.81 -14.39 -23.00
N ARG A 239 -17.58 -13.94 -21.77
CA ARG A 239 -17.39 -14.80 -20.59
C ARG A 239 -18.63 -14.94 -19.71
N LEU A 240 -19.77 -14.41 -20.14
CA LEU A 240 -20.97 -14.34 -19.33
C LEU A 240 -21.43 -15.69 -18.79
N GLU A 241 -21.43 -16.73 -19.64
CA GLU A 241 -21.82 -18.07 -19.23
C GLU A 241 -20.93 -18.65 -18.14
N GLN A 242 -19.62 -18.44 -18.26
CA GLN A 242 -18.64 -18.86 -17.24
C GLN A 242 -18.85 -18.10 -15.92
N ASP A 243 -19.06 -16.79 -16.00
CA ASP A 243 -19.30 -15.95 -14.82
C ASP A 243 -20.61 -16.32 -14.11
N LEU A 244 -21.66 -16.72 -14.87
CA LEU A 244 -22.93 -17.24 -14.32
C LEU A 244 -22.73 -18.57 -13.58
N GLN A 245 -21.91 -19.46 -14.14
CA GLN A 245 -21.59 -20.74 -13.49
C GLN A 245 -20.84 -20.55 -12.18
N LEU A 246 -19.91 -19.60 -12.13
CA LEU A 246 -19.07 -19.32 -10.98
C LEU A 246 -19.74 -18.39 -9.96
N GLY A 247 -20.71 -17.57 -10.40
CA GLY A 247 -21.39 -16.59 -9.55
C GLY A 247 -20.57 -15.31 -9.28
N TYR A 248 -19.51 -15.04 -10.06
CA TYR A 248 -18.70 -13.83 -9.92
C TYR A 248 -17.92 -13.50 -11.19
N THR A 249 -17.49 -12.24 -11.30
CA THR A 249 -16.71 -11.69 -12.41
C THR A 249 -15.23 -12.09 -12.31
N ARG A 250 -14.68 -12.70 -13.35
CA ARG A 250 -13.30 -13.21 -13.36
C ARG A 250 -12.26 -12.27 -13.92
N ILE A 251 -12.63 -11.29 -14.72
CA ILE A 251 -11.71 -10.34 -15.37
C ILE A 251 -12.06 -8.90 -15.02
N GLY A 252 -11.10 -8.00 -15.14
CA GLY A 252 -11.25 -6.56 -14.89
C GLY A 252 -10.30 -6.02 -13.85
N ASN A 253 -10.36 -4.73 -13.57
CA ASN A 253 -9.40 -4.01 -12.70
C ASN A 253 -9.30 -4.54 -11.25
N HIS A 254 -10.31 -5.24 -10.77
CA HIS A 254 -10.26 -5.93 -9.46
C HIS A 254 -9.36 -7.18 -9.48
N ARG A 255 -8.93 -7.62 -10.66
CA ARG A 255 -7.97 -8.71 -10.89
C ARG A 255 -6.59 -8.23 -11.31
N ALA A 256 -6.42 -6.91 -11.43
CA ALA A 256 -5.11 -6.33 -11.72
C ALA A 256 -4.07 -6.77 -10.68
N ASP A 257 -2.82 -6.86 -11.11
CA ASP A 257 -1.71 -7.30 -10.25
C ASP A 257 -0.40 -6.61 -10.61
N ILE A 258 0.52 -6.59 -9.64
CA ILE A 258 1.91 -6.21 -9.83
C ILE A 258 2.76 -7.44 -9.51
N HIS A 259 3.64 -7.77 -10.43
CA HIS A 259 4.58 -8.88 -10.26
C HIS A 259 6.00 -8.36 -10.18
N VAL A 260 6.77 -8.91 -9.25
CA VAL A 260 8.22 -8.78 -9.23
C VAL A 260 8.79 -10.03 -9.91
N HIS A 261 9.41 -9.82 -11.05
CA HIS A 261 10.02 -10.89 -11.82
C HIS A 261 11.51 -11.00 -11.52
N TRP A 262 11.95 -12.23 -11.43
CA TRP A 262 13.34 -12.61 -11.49
C TRP A 262 13.73 -12.95 -12.94
N ARG A 263 14.80 -12.34 -13.44
CA ARG A 263 15.41 -12.71 -14.71
C ARG A 263 16.64 -13.57 -14.40
N SER A 264 16.63 -14.84 -14.74
CA SER A 264 17.87 -15.61 -14.74
C SER A 264 18.81 -15.02 -15.79
N ASN A 265 20.05 -14.68 -15.40
CA ASN A 265 21.09 -14.48 -16.38
C ASN A 265 21.28 -15.82 -17.09
N GLY A 266 20.69 -15.96 -18.27
CA GLY A 266 20.96 -17.10 -19.13
C GLY A 266 22.47 -17.09 -19.43
N SER A 267 23.24 -17.86 -18.66
CA SER A 267 24.51 -18.33 -19.14
C SER A 267 24.20 -19.05 -20.45
N ILE A 268 24.70 -18.49 -21.55
CA ILE A 268 24.80 -19.20 -22.80
C ILE A 268 25.58 -20.48 -22.46
N ALA A 269 24.85 -21.59 -22.30
CA ALA A 269 25.49 -22.89 -22.35
C ALA A 269 26.07 -23.03 -23.79
N SER A 270 27.32 -22.61 -23.92
CA SER A 270 28.16 -23.02 -24.99
C SER A 270 28.33 -24.54 -24.87
N ASN A 271 27.50 -25.28 -25.57
CA ASN A 271 27.78 -26.61 -26.12
C ASN A 271 26.47 -27.23 -26.62
N THR A 272 26.11 -26.91 -27.84
CA THR A 272 25.38 -27.83 -28.71
C THR A 272 25.97 -27.66 -30.13
N ASP A 273 26.51 -28.73 -30.61
CA ASP A 273 27.10 -28.88 -31.96
C ASP A 273 26.15 -28.31 -33.03
N LEU A 274 26.63 -27.29 -33.72
CA LEU A 274 26.02 -26.77 -34.93
C LEU A 274 26.51 -27.64 -36.14
N SER A 275 25.90 -28.79 -36.32
CA SER A 275 25.95 -29.51 -37.57
C SER A 275 24.59 -30.17 -37.79
N ASP A 276 23.68 -29.41 -38.37
CA ASP A 276 22.53 -29.77 -39.20
C ASP A 276 21.40 -28.79 -38.94
N ILE A 277 21.25 -27.84 -39.87
CA ILE A 277 19.98 -27.36 -40.40
C ILE A 277 20.28 -26.20 -41.34
N GLY A 278 20.28 -26.50 -42.63
CA GLY A 278 20.08 -25.52 -43.66
C GLY A 278 18.61 -25.20 -43.79
N ARG A 279 18.28 -23.94 -43.68
CA ARG A 279 17.30 -23.14 -44.44
C ARG A 279 17.01 -21.83 -43.74
N GLU A 280 17.33 -20.76 -44.47
CA GLU A 280 16.98 -19.38 -44.12
C GLU A 280 15.48 -19.22 -43.87
N GLN A 281 15.12 -18.75 -42.71
CA GLN A 281 13.90 -17.92 -42.46
C GLN A 281 14.03 -17.27 -41.09
N ASP A 282 13.98 -15.95 -41.07
CA ASP A 282 13.76 -14.98 -39.98
C ASP A 282 14.05 -15.47 -38.55
N ILE A 283 15.29 -15.39 -38.12
CA ILE A 283 15.69 -15.64 -36.72
C ILE A 283 15.65 -14.31 -35.99
N ASN A 284 14.51 -14.03 -35.34
CA ASN A 284 14.48 -13.11 -34.21
C ASN A 284 14.70 -13.96 -32.95
N PRO A 285 15.91 -14.03 -32.37
CA PRO A 285 16.16 -14.87 -31.22
C PRO A 285 15.75 -14.16 -29.94
N LYS A 286 14.45 -14.03 -29.70
CA LYS A 286 13.96 -13.86 -28.33
C LYS A 286 13.93 -15.25 -27.70
N LEU A 287 15.10 -15.69 -27.19
CA LEU A 287 15.12 -16.77 -26.19
C LEU A 287 14.06 -16.49 -25.13
N PRO A 288 13.24 -17.49 -24.74
CA PRO A 288 12.28 -17.32 -23.66
C PRO A 288 13.06 -17.05 -22.39
N VAL A 289 13.14 -15.77 -21.98
CA VAL A 289 13.61 -15.41 -20.65
C VAL A 289 12.61 -16.02 -19.69
N LEU A 290 12.99 -17.08 -19.00
CA LEU A 290 12.19 -17.67 -17.93
C LEU A 290 11.99 -16.60 -16.86
N LYS A 291 10.81 -15.96 -16.88
CA LYS A 291 10.40 -15.01 -15.87
C LYS A 291 9.81 -15.78 -14.72
N GLU A 292 10.59 -16.02 -13.69
CA GLU A 292 10.10 -16.58 -12.45
C GLU A 292 9.65 -15.47 -11.49
N GLN A 293 8.68 -15.77 -10.63
CA GLN A 293 8.31 -14.80 -9.59
C GLN A 293 9.46 -14.71 -8.57
N ALA A 294 9.92 -13.51 -8.26
CA ALA A 294 10.99 -13.29 -7.29
C ALA A 294 10.69 -13.92 -5.92
N ALA A 295 9.42 -14.01 -5.55
CA ALA A 295 8.98 -14.67 -4.32
C ALA A 295 9.38 -16.16 -4.22
N ASN A 296 9.59 -16.85 -5.35
CA ASN A 296 9.98 -18.26 -5.36
C ASN A 296 11.49 -18.46 -5.27
N VAL A 297 12.27 -17.44 -5.63
CA VAL A 297 13.74 -17.52 -5.73
C VAL A 297 14.41 -16.94 -4.49
N LEU A 298 13.90 -15.83 -3.97
CA LEU A 298 14.52 -15.10 -2.88
C LEU A 298 14.34 -15.81 -1.53
N SER A 299 15.38 -15.78 -0.71
CA SER A 299 15.35 -16.18 0.69
C SER A 299 14.39 -15.28 1.50
N ARG A 300 14.04 -15.70 2.71
CA ARG A 300 13.15 -14.92 3.59
C ARG A 300 13.71 -13.52 3.91
N GLY A 301 15.01 -13.39 4.15
CA GLY A 301 15.66 -12.11 4.38
C GLY A 301 15.60 -11.20 3.16
N GLU A 302 15.92 -11.72 1.97
CA GLU A 302 15.88 -10.97 0.72
C GLU A 302 14.46 -10.54 0.34
N LYS A 303 13.43 -11.35 0.64
CA LYS A 303 12.02 -10.96 0.48
C LYS A 303 11.67 -9.74 1.33
N LYS A 304 12.18 -9.67 2.58
CA LYS A 304 11.99 -8.51 3.45
C LYS A 304 12.62 -7.25 2.84
N LEU A 305 13.85 -7.35 2.34
CA LEU A 305 14.51 -6.24 1.67
C LEU A 305 13.78 -5.81 0.40
N LEU A 306 13.28 -6.76 -0.38
CA LEU A 306 12.46 -6.46 -1.56
C LEU A 306 11.17 -5.71 -1.22
N ILE A 307 10.47 -6.11 -0.17
CA ILE A 307 9.24 -5.43 0.27
C ILE A 307 9.57 -4.03 0.81
N THR A 308 10.66 -3.89 1.56
CA THR A 308 11.15 -2.60 2.03
C THR A 308 11.48 -1.69 0.84
N ALA A 309 12.15 -2.20 -0.20
CA ALA A 309 12.43 -1.45 -1.42
C ALA A 309 11.14 -1.03 -2.16
N LEU A 310 10.16 -1.92 -2.29
CA LEU A 310 8.86 -1.62 -2.87
C LEU A 310 8.15 -0.48 -2.12
N ARG A 311 8.18 -0.50 -0.79
CA ARG A 311 7.55 0.53 0.04
C ARG A 311 8.33 1.84 0.00
N LEU A 312 9.63 1.78 0.21
CA LEU A 312 10.50 2.96 0.26
C LEU A 312 10.48 3.74 -1.06
N SER A 313 10.49 3.04 -2.20
CA SER A 313 10.46 3.66 -3.54
C SER A 313 9.19 4.47 -3.84
N GLN A 314 8.13 4.29 -3.06
CA GLN A 314 6.87 5.03 -3.24
C GLN A 314 6.98 6.49 -2.76
N LEU A 315 7.77 6.75 -1.73
CA LEU A 315 7.87 8.08 -1.10
C LEU A 315 8.51 9.14 -2.02
N PRO A 316 9.68 8.92 -2.65
CA PRO A 316 10.28 9.91 -3.53
C PRO A 316 9.37 10.26 -4.72
N LEU A 317 8.66 9.27 -5.28
CA LEU A 317 7.72 9.52 -6.37
C LEU A 317 6.55 10.40 -5.91
N LEU A 318 5.93 10.09 -4.77
CA LEU A 318 4.85 10.89 -4.20
C LEU A 318 5.29 12.34 -3.95
N LEU A 319 6.46 12.53 -3.32
CA LEU A 319 6.99 13.84 -2.95
C LEU A 319 7.39 14.69 -4.16
N ASN A 320 7.96 14.09 -5.20
CA ASN A 320 8.33 14.80 -6.42
C ASN A 320 7.10 15.31 -7.19
N THR A 321 6.02 14.55 -7.18
CA THR A 321 4.77 14.97 -7.83
C THR A 321 4.13 16.15 -7.09
N GLN A 322 4.20 16.17 -5.76
CA GLN A 322 3.70 17.30 -4.97
C GLN A 322 4.48 18.59 -5.23
N LYS A 323 5.81 18.52 -5.42
CA LYS A 323 6.63 19.68 -5.77
C LYS A 323 6.22 20.32 -7.10
N THR A 324 5.91 19.50 -8.10
CA THR A 324 5.46 19.99 -9.42
C THR A 324 4.06 20.60 -9.39
N SER A 325 3.17 20.10 -8.54
CA SER A 325 1.80 20.61 -8.38
C SER A 325 1.74 21.90 -7.56
N SER A 326 2.62 22.04 -6.55
CA SER A 326 2.66 23.25 -5.67
C SER A 326 3.17 24.50 -6.36
N ILE A 327 3.83 24.39 -7.52
CA ILE A 327 4.26 25.53 -8.33
C ILE A 327 3.06 26.21 -9.01
N SER A 328 1.96 25.47 -9.22
CA SER A 328 0.74 25.98 -9.87
C SER A 328 -0.37 26.39 -8.90
N ASP A 329 -0.39 25.82 -7.69
CA ASP A 329 -1.40 26.09 -6.65
C ASP A 329 -0.71 26.28 -5.31
N ASN A 330 -1.05 27.33 -4.56
CA ASN A 330 -0.58 27.61 -3.18
C ASN A 330 -1.08 26.58 -2.15
N SER A 331 -1.18 25.29 -2.51
CA SER A 331 -1.58 24.22 -1.62
C SER A 331 -0.40 23.83 -0.72
N ALA A 332 -0.64 23.76 0.59
CA ALA A 332 0.35 23.31 1.57
C ALA A 332 0.86 21.90 1.20
N GLN A 333 2.17 21.73 1.19
CA GLN A 333 2.80 20.43 0.94
C GLN A 333 2.43 19.46 2.06
N ILE A 334 1.74 18.38 1.71
CA ILE A 334 1.33 17.35 2.67
C ILE A 334 2.54 16.47 2.99
N THR A 335 2.89 16.37 4.28
CA THR A 335 4.00 15.54 4.77
C THR A 335 3.52 14.10 4.98
N PRO A 336 4.02 13.10 4.24
CA PRO A 336 3.70 11.71 4.48
C PRO A 336 4.18 11.24 5.85
N VAL A 337 3.44 10.32 6.47
CA VAL A 337 3.82 9.65 7.72
C VAL A 337 4.27 8.24 7.42
N VAL A 338 5.46 7.88 7.89
CA VAL A 338 6.04 6.55 7.75
C VAL A 338 5.99 5.84 9.10
N LEU A 339 5.35 4.68 9.12
CA LEU A 339 5.21 3.83 10.29
C LEU A 339 6.10 2.61 10.12
N LEU A 340 7.05 2.43 11.04
CA LEU A 340 8.01 1.32 11.05
C LEU A 340 7.77 0.47 12.30
N ASP A 341 7.16 -0.70 12.13
CA ASP A 341 6.88 -1.58 13.28
C ASP A 341 7.94 -2.67 13.38
N ASP A 342 8.65 -2.67 14.50
CA ASP A 342 9.62 -3.70 14.91
C ASP A 342 10.74 -3.98 13.88
N ILE A 343 11.24 -2.90 13.22
CA ILE A 343 12.20 -3.01 12.10
C ILE A 343 13.51 -3.69 12.50
N THR A 344 13.96 -3.53 13.75
CA THR A 344 15.19 -4.14 14.27
C THR A 344 15.11 -5.66 14.38
N ALA A 345 13.90 -6.23 14.47
CA ALA A 345 13.69 -7.67 14.43
C ALA A 345 13.57 -8.22 12.99
N GLU A 346 13.31 -7.34 12.02
CA GLU A 346 12.98 -7.75 10.66
C GLU A 346 14.11 -7.52 9.65
N LEU A 347 14.98 -6.52 9.87
CA LEU A 347 16.06 -6.11 8.98
C LEU A 347 17.41 -6.22 9.66
N ASP A 348 18.46 -6.45 8.88
CA ASP A 348 19.84 -6.36 9.35
C ASP A 348 20.31 -4.90 9.50
N ASP A 349 21.42 -4.68 10.18
CA ASP A 349 21.96 -3.33 10.48
C ASP A 349 22.19 -2.50 9.23
N ARG A 350 22.68 -3.11 8.13
CA ARG A 350 22.89 -2.43 6.86
C ARG A 350 21.58 -1.96 6.23
N ALA A 351 20.56 -2.79 6.25
CA ALA A 351 19.25 -2.43 5.70
C ALA A 351 18.56 -1.36 6.54
N ILE A 352 18.72 -1.41 7.87
CA ILE A 352 18.24 -0.37 8.79
C ILE A 352 18.92 0.96 8.47
N ASP A 353 20.24 0.97 8.30
CA ASP A 353 21.02 2.15 7.97
C ASP A 353 20.57 2.79 6.65
N ILE A 354 20.43 1.99 5.58
CA ILE A 354 19.92 2.46 4.28
C ILE A 354 18.49 3.02 4.42
N LEU A 355 17.62 2.33 5.15
CA LEU A 355 16.24 2.76 5.36
C LEU A 355 16.17 4.11 6.07
N LEU A 356 16.90 4.25 7.21
CA LEU A 356 16.89 5.46 8.02
C LEU A 356 17.56 6.63 7.31
N SER A 357 18.71 6.41 6.67
CA SER A 357 19.39 7.45 5.87
C SER A 357 18.52 7.96 4.71
N THR A 358 17.80 7.08 4.05
CA THR A 358 16.88 7.45 2.97
C THR A 358 15.71 8.27 3.51
N LEU A 359 15.10 7.83 4.63
CA LEU A 359 13.95 8.53 5.22
C LEU A 359 14.33 9.92 5.75
N ALA A 360 15.51 10.07 6.33
CA ALA A 360 16.00 11.36 6.82
C ALA A 360 16.26 12.40 5.71
N GLN A 361 16.48 11.95 4.48
CA GLN A 361 16.64 12.85 3.32
C GLN A 361 15.30 13.27 2.69
N LEU A 362 14.19 12.66 3.11
CA LEU A 362 12.87 12.92 2.56
C LEU A 362 12.04 13.78 3.53
N PRO A 363 11.23 14.73 3.03
CA PRO A 363 10.32 15.51 3.87
C PRO A 363 9.13 14.65 4.31
N CYS A 364 9.38 13.72 5.22
CA CYS A 364 8.39 12.82 5.80
C CYS A 364 8.53 12.76 7.33
N GLN A 365 7.45 12.41 8.02
CA GLN A 365 7.47 12.18 9.45
C GLN A 365 7.58 10.68 9.73
N VAL A 366 8.48 10.29 10.64
CA VAL A 366 8.74 8.88 10.96
C VAL A 366 8.29 8.56 12.37
N PHE A 367 7.57 7.43 12.51
CA PHE A 367 7.29 6.78 13.78
C PHE A 367 7.83 5.36 13.71
N MET A 368 8.77 5.02 14.58
CA MET A 368 9.36 3.69 14.62
C MET A 368 9.25 3.05 15.99
N THR A 369 9.05 1.75 16.03
CA THR A 369 9.06 0.97 17.27
C THR A 369 10.33 0.16 17.41
N SER A 370 10.83 0.04 18.64
CA SER A 370 11.96 -0.81 19.01
C SER A 370 11.73 -1.49 20.36
N LEU A 371 12.36 -2.64 20.53
CA LEU A 371 12.37 -3.34 21.83
C LEU A 371 13.32 -2.69 22.82
N THR A 372 14.44 -2.22 22.32
CA THR A 372 15.58 -1.71 23.11
C THR A 372 16.02 -0.34 22.60
N GLU A 373 16.88 0.31 23.35
CA GLU A 373 17.49 1.60 22.99
C GLU A 373 18.64 1.46 21.98
N GLU A 374 19.01 0.27 21.59
CA GLU A 374 20.11 -0.01 20.65
C GLU A 374 19.94 0.65 19.29
N VAL A 375 18.72 1.01 18.89
CA VAL A 375 18.43 1.75 17.67
C VAL A 375 18.80 3.24 17.76
N LEU A 376 18.86 3.81 18.98
CA LEU A 376 19.07 5.24 19.20
C LEU A 376 20.38 5.77 18.60
N PRO A 377 21.56 5.11 18.75
CA PRO A 377 22.80 5.57 18.16
C PRO A 377 22.72 5.73 16.63
N VAL A 378 22.02 4.82 15.95
CA VAL A 378 21.85 4.88 14.49
C VAL A 378 20.89 6.01 14.11
N VAL A 379 19.80 6.19 14.86
CA VAL A 379 18.83 7.27 14.61
C VAL A 379 19.46 8.65 14.79
N HIS A 380 20.26 8.84 15.84
CA HIS A 380 20.98 10.10 16.11
C HIS A 380 22.02 10.48 15.05
N GLN A 381 22.44 9.54 14.18
CA GLN A 381 23.28 9.86 13.02
C GLN A 381 22.51 10.68 11.97
N TYR A 382 21.19 10.49 11.88
CA TYR A 382 20.36 11.06 10.83
C TYR A 382 19.41 12.15 11.30
N TRP A 383 18.96 12.14 12.57
CA TRP A 383 18.11 13.17 13.17
C TRP A 383 18.79 13.73 14.43
N SER A 384 18.93 15.06 14.48
CA SER A 384 19.57 15.75 15.62
C SER A 384 18.74 15.69 16.90
N GLU A 385 17.39 15.73 16.75
CA GLU A 385 16.47 15.80 17.89
C GLU A 385 15.28 14.83 17.70
N PRO A 386 15.53 13.51 17.70
CA PRO A 386 14.43 12.54 17.64
C PRO A 386 13.70 12.50 18.98
N ASN A 387 12.36 12.48 18.96
CA ASN A 387 11.56 12.24 20.16
C ASN A 387 11.62 10.77 20.56
N THR A 388 11.90 10.50 21.82
CA THR A 388 11.88 9.15 22.38
C THR A 388 10.74 8.99 23.37
N PHE A 389 9.92 7.98 23.15
CA PHE A 389 8.79 7.61 23.99
C PHE A 389 9.00 6.21 24.58
N HIS A 390 8.90 6.12 25.89
CA HIS A 390 8.92 4.82 26.58
C HIS A 390 7.50 4.36 26.86
N VAL A 391 7.18 3.14 26.41
CA VAL A 391 5.85 2.55 26.59
C VAL A 391 5.90 1.39 27.58
N LYS A 392 5.16 1.52 28.66
CA LYS A 392 5.04 0.49 29.70
C LYS A 392 3.58 0.26 30.05
N GLN A 393 3.05 -0.92 29.75
CA GLN A 393 1.66 -1.32 30.04
C GLN A 393 0.60 -0.29 29.58
N GLY A 394 0.79 0.27 28.36
CA GLY A 394 -0.12 1.26 27.78
C GLY A 394 0.03 2.69 28.31
N GLN A 395 0.95 2.95 29.24
CA GLN A 395 1.35 4.28 29.64
C GLN A 395 2.58 4.71 28.84
N ILE A 396 2.60 5.98 28.41
CA ILE A 396 3.67 6.53 27.59
C ILE A 396 4.29 7.71 28.34
N SER A 397 5.63 7.71 28.46
CA SER A 397 6.43 8.81 28.97
C SER A 397 7.41 9.28 27.89
N SER A 398 7.60 10.57 27.75
CA SER A 398 8.68 11.16 26.95
C SER A 398 9.97 11.23 27.77
N SER A 399 11.10 10.93 27.15
CA SER A 399 12.43 11.15 27.73
C SER A 399 12.80 12.59 27.66
#